data_de06cb63d53d0c9be0afb9d4b5e44efa
#
_entry.id   de06cb63d53d0c9be0afb9d4b5e44efa
#
_cell.length_a   1.000
_cell.length_b   1.000
_cell.length_c   1.000
_cell.angle_alpha   90.00
_cell.angle_beta   90.00
_cell.angle_gamma   90.00
#
_symmetry.space_group_name_H-M   'P 1'
#
loop_
_entity.id
_entity.type
_entity.pdbx_description
1 polymer ?
#
loop_
_entity_poly.entity_id
_entity_poly.type
_entity_poly.pdbx_seq_one_letter_code
_entity_poly.pdbx_strand_id
1 'polypeptide(L)'
;MNIAILGAGNSGCALAADYAARGHEVTLIKTSHSLHDDNFSHLCATGGRMRIHEFGTDTDCVIAHLSRDVADVRGKDIVLLCTQTGYHYDVLRRAVPFLTPGQILLMIPGYLSTAYALGLHPADGVILAEAESNFIDGRICAPGEFQVGFRNVRNPIGVYPHNALPAAREVLDRLGSPFVYLKSVAEAALHNPNMIVHTVGAVMSIPRIEATHGDFCMYHEAFTPSTWNLLEALDGEKMCVLEHLGCDPVPYVEACKFRNSLDDARXXXXRRHAGAGKRAADRALALHHGGCAAGTRPAGVAGCGAGCADAGVLVADRDRLGGARL
;
A
#
# COMPACT_ATOMS: atom_id res chain seq x y z
N MET A 1 -20.38 -7.32 5.83
CA MET A 1 -19.68 -8.20 4.88
C MET A 1 -18.66 -9.05 5.62
N ASN A 2 -18.34 -10.20 5.06
CA ASN A 2 -17.30 -11.10 5.57
C ASN A 2 -15.99 -10.83 4.81
N ILE A 3 -14.99 -10.32 5.49
CA ILE A 3 -13.73 -9.88 4.90
C ILE A 3 -12.57 -10.71 5.46
N ALA A 4 -11.72 -11.27 4.60
CA ALA A 4 -10.44 -11.82 5.04
C ALA A 4 -9.32 -10.85 4.66
N ILE A 5 -8.34 -10.67 5.54
CA ILE A 5 -7.16 -9.83 5.30
C ILE A 5 -5.92 -10.69 5.48
N LEU A 6 -5.20 -10.94 4.39
CA LEU A 6 -3.95 -11.69 4.36
C LEU A 6 -2.79 -10.73 4.64
N GLY A 7 -2.23 -10.83 5.83
CA GLY A 7 -1.12 -10.01 6.30
C GLY A 7 -1.52 -9.14 7.50
N ALA A 8 -0.92 -9.39 8.66
CA ALA A 8 -1.17 -8.64 9.90
C ALA A 8 0.01 -7.70 10.22
N GLY A 9 0.45 -6.96 9.20
CA GLY A 9 1.39 -5.85 9.32
C GLY A 9 0.65 -4.53 9.42
N ASN A 10 1.37 -3.42 9.21
CA ASN A 10 0.79 -2.08 9.33
C ASN A 10 -0.47 -1.92 8.46
N SER A 11 -0.37 -2.22 7.18
CA SER A 11 -1.47 -2.05 6.23
C SER A 11 -2.67 -2.94 6.56
N GLY A 12 -2.41 -4.23 6.85
CA GLY A 12 -3.49 -5.18 7.17
C GLY A 12 -4.18 -4.85 8.48
N CYS A 13 -3.43 -4.46 9.52
CA CYS A 13 -4.02 -4.06 10.80
C CYS A 13 -4.84 -2.77 10.67
N ALA A 14 -4.35 -1.79 9.88
CA ALA A 14 -5.10 -0.56 9.62
C ALA A 14 -6.46 -0.85 8.99
N LEU A 15 -6.47 -1.68 7.92
CA LEU A 15 -7.71 -2.02 7.22
C LEU A 15 -8.61 -2.92 8.06
N ALA A 16 -8.03 -3.86 8.83
CA ALA A 16 -8.82 -4.72 9.73
C ALA A 16 -9.57 -3.88 10.76
N ALA A 17 -8.87 -2.95 11.38
CA ALA A 17 -9.46 -2.08 12.39
C ALA A 17 -10.51 -1.14 11.77
N ASP A 18 -10.19 -0.53 10.62
CA ASP A 18 -11.10 0.39 9.94
C ASP A 18 -12.41 -0.32 9.51
N TYR A 19 -12.31 -1.49 8.90
CA TYR A 19 -13.49 -2.23 8.46
C TYR A 19 -14.27 -2.83 9.63
N ALA A 20 -13.59 -3.27 10.70
CA ALA A 20 -14.25 -3.72 11.92
C ALA A 20 -15.04 -2.57 12.56
N ALA A 21 -14.46 -1.37 12.63
CA ALA A 21 -15.13 -0.18 13.15
C ALA A 21 -16.36 0.22 12.33
N ARG A 22 -16.37 -0.12 11.02
CA ARG A 22 -17.52 0.10 10.13
C ARG A 22 -18.57 -1.02 10.21
N GLY A 23 -18.37 -2.03 11.07
CA GLY A 23 -19.33 -3.10 11.28
C GLY A 23 -19.20 -4.29 10.33
N HIS A 24 -18.07 -4.44 9.64
CA HIS A 24 -17.79 -5.62 8.84
C HIS A 24 -17.25 -6.75 9.72
N GLU A 25 -17.52 -7.99 9.35
CA GLU A 25 -16.98 -9.18 10.02
C GLU A 25 -15.61 -9.49 9.41
N VAL A 26 -14.55 -9.13 10.15
CA VAL A 26 -13.17 -9.19 9.66
C VAL A 26 -12.45 -10.41 10.24
N THR A 27 -11.81 -11.18 9.36
CA THR A 27 -10.84 -12.24 9.71
C THR A 27 -9.45 -11.73 9.32
N LEU A 28 -8.61 -11.41 10.31
CA LEU A 28 -7.24 -10.98 10.09
C LEU A 28 -6.32 -12.21 10.12
N ILE A 29 -5.64 -12.48 9.02
CA ILE A 29 -4.82 -13.69 8.84
C ILE A 29 -3.35 -13.32 8.86
N LYS A 30 -2.62 -13.79 9.88
CA LYS A 30 -1.18 -13.61 9.99
C LYS A 30 -0.48 -14.67 9.13
N THR A 31 0.19 -14.23 8.06
CA THR A 31 0.76 -15.13 7.05
C THR A 31 2.19 -15.57 7.34
N SER A 32 2.84 -15.03 8.38
CA SER A 32 4.23 -15.32 8.76
C SER A 32 4.40 -15.35 10.28
N HIS A 33 5.58 -15.75 10.74
CA HIS A 33 5.99 -15.71 12.14
C HIS A 33 7.12 -14.70 12.38
N SER A 34 7.14 -13.62 11.61
CA SER A 34 8.18 -12.60 11.66
C SER A 34 7.61 -11.25 12.12
N LEU A 35 7.85 -10.19 11.39
CA LEU A 35 7.47 -8.82 11.74
C LEU A 35 6.05 -8.72 12.32
N HIS A 36 5.90 -7.99 13.42
CA HIS A 36 4.62 -7.74 14.11
C HIS A 36 3.96 -9.01 14.70
N ASP A 37 4.74 -10.04 15.02
CA ASP A 37 4.20 -11.24 15.65
C ASP A 37 3.77 -10.98 17.09
N ASP A 38 4.47 -10.08 17.77
CA ASP A 38 4.12 -9.57 19.11
C ASP A 38 2.75 -8.89 19.11
N ASN A 39 2.50 -8.01 18.13
CA ASN A 39 1.20 -7.36 17.97
C ASN A 39 0.09 -8.41 17.73
N PHE A 40 0.34 -9.35 16.84
CA PHE A 40 -0.66 -10.38 16.53
C PHE A 40 -0.96 -11.27 17.76
N SER A 41 0.06 -11.61 18.52
CA SER A 41 -0.09 -12.39 19.78
C SER A 41 -0.90 -11.60 20.81
N HIS A 42 -0.66 -10.30 20.91
CA HIS A 42 -1.43 -9.41 21.78
C HIS A 42 -2.91 -9.38 21.36
N LEU A 43 -3.19 -9.24 20.06
CA LEU A 43 -4.57 -9.26 19.56
C LEU A 43 -5.26 -10.59 19.91
N CYS A 44 -4.57 -11.72 19.76
CA CYS A 44 -5.12 -13.03 20.16
C CYS A 44 -5.46 -13.08 21.66
N ALA A 45 -4.55 -12.55 22.49
CA ALA A 45 -4.73 -12.56 23.96
C ALA A 45 -5.87 -11.64 24.42
N THR A 46 -6.15 -10.57 23.66
CA THR A 46 -7.16 -9.55 24.01
C THR A 46 -8.49 -9.74 23.27
N GLY A 47 -8.65 -10.85 22.52
CA GLY A 47 -9.86 -11.11 21.76
C GLY A 47 -10.08 -10.12 20.61
N GLY A 48 -9.01 -9.72 19.92
CA GLY A 48 -9.07 -8.86 18.74
C GLY A 48 -9.20 -7.36 19.03
N ARG A 49 -9.04 -6.94 20.28
CA ARG A 49 -9.18 -5.52 20.64
C ARG A 49 -8.04 -4.70 20.05
N MET A 50 -8.41 -3.60 19.38
CA MET A 50 -7.45 -2.68 18.78
C MET A 50 -7.93 -1.24 18.93
N ARG A 51 -6.98 -0.34 19.18
CA ARG A 51 -7.24 1.12 19.26
C ARG A 51 -6.58 1.83 18.09
N ILE A 52 -7.35 2.68 17.43
CA ILE A 52 -6.88 3.53 16.33
C ILE A 52 -6.73 4.94 16.87
N HIS A 53 -5.55 5.51 16.72
CA HIS A 53 -5.27 6.92 17.01
C HIS A 53 -5.26 7.68 15.69
N GLU A 54 -6.19 8.63 15.52
CA GLU A 54 -6.30 9.38 14.27
C GLU A 54 -6.58 10.87 14.55
N PHE A 55 -5.59 11.71 14.28
CA PHE A 55 -5.70 13.19 14.39
C PHE A 55 -6.32 13.66 15.70
N GLY A 56 -5.91 13.04 16.82
CA GLY A 56 -6.39 13.41 18.14
C GLY A 56 -7.70 12.75 18.59
N THR A 57 -8.21 11.83 17.78
CA THR A 57 -9.38 11.01 18.12
C THR A 57 -8.96 9.55 18.26
N ASP A 58 -9.43 8.90 19.31
CA ASP A 58 -9.21 7.47 19.53
C ASP A 58 -10.49 6.69 19.22
N THR A 59 -10.36 5.60 18.48
CA THR A 59 -11.48 4.70 18.17
C THR A 59 -11.08 3.28 18.58
N ASP A 60 -11.87 2.68 19.45
CA ASP A 60 -11.71 1.27 19.82
C ASP A 60 -12.54 0.40 18.89
N CYS A 61 -11.95 -0.73 18.47
CA CYS A 61 -12.63 -1.71 17.63
C CYS A 61 -12.25 -3.13 18.06
N VAL A 62 -13.00 -4.11 17.56
CA VAL A 62 -12.72 -5.52 17.80
C VAL A 62 -12.69 -6.23 16.45
N ILE A 63 -11.55 -6.82 16.12
CA ILE A 63 -11.40 -7.67 14.95
C ILE A 63 -12.02 -9.03 15.30
N ALA A 64 -13.07 -9.42 14.59
CA ALA A 64 -13.92 -10.55 14.94
C ALA A 64 -13.16 -11.87 14.99
N HIS A 65 -12.26 -12.10 14.04
CA HIS A 65 -11.56 -13.38 13.92
C HIS A 65 -10.07 -13.14 13.66
N LEU A 66 -9.23 -13.92 14.33
CA LEU A 66 -7.77 -13.89 14.17
C LEU A 66 -7.32 -15.31 13.80
N SER A 67 -6.50 -15.43 12.77
CA SER A 67 -6.11 -16.74 12.24
C SER A 67 -4.67 -16.73 11.73
N ARG A 68 -4.08 -17.92 11.65
CA ARG A 68 -2.83 -18.15 10.91
C ARG A 68 -3.05 -19.09 9.74
N ASP A 69 -4.28 -19.56 9.54
CA ASP A 69 -4.61 -20.46 8.44
C ASP A 69 -5.12 -19.67 7.24
N VAL A 70 -4.40 -19.73 6.12
CA VAL A 70 -4.81 -19.04 4.89
C VAL A 70 -6.09 -19.63 4.29
N ALA A 71 -6.47 -20.87 4.68
CA ALA A 71 -7.72 -21.49 4.24
C ALA A 71 -8.97 -20.72 4.71
N ASP A 72 -8.83 -19.87 5.73
CA ASP A 72 -9.92 -19.04 6.25
C ASP A 72 -10.35 -17.92 5.27
N VAL A 73 -9.72 -17.81 4.10
CA VAL A 73 -10.23 -16.98 2.99
C VAL A 73 -11.48 -17.57 2.34
N ARG A 74 -11.73 -18.89 2.54
CA ARG A 74 -12.85 -19.56 1.89
C ARG A 74 -14.18 -18.94 2.30
N GLY A 75 -15.03 -18.67 1.32
CA GLY A 75 -16.41 -18.21 1.55
C GLY A 75 -16.52 -16.77 2.05
N LYS A 76 -15.45 -15.99 2.06
CA LYS A 76 -15.51 -14.55 2.36
C LYS A 76 -16.01 -13.80 1.15
N ASP A 77 -16.67 -12.66 1.36
CA ASP A 77 -17.10 -11.80 0.24
C ASP A 77 -15.89 -11.23 -0.50
N ILE A 78 -14.87 -10.83 0.26
CA ILE A 78 -13.66 -10.22 -0.28
C ILE A 78 -12.43 -10.66 0.53
N VAL A 79 -11.34 -10.87 -0.18
CA VAL A 79 -10.02 -11.20 0.38
C VAL A 79 -9.06 -10.07 0.02
N LEU A 80 -8.46 -9.44 1.03
CA LEU A 80 -7.50 -8.35 0.85
C LEU A 80 -6.09 -8.91 1.07
N LEU A 81 -5.19 -8.72 0.11
CA LEU A 81 -3.78 -9.09 0.26
C LEU A 81 -3.00 -7.85 0.68
N CYS A 82 -2.46 -7.84 1.91
CA CYS A 82 -1.78 -6.71 2.54
C CYS A 82 -0.40 -7.09 3.06
N THR A 83 0.35 -7.86 2.27
CA THR A 83 1.72 -8.24 2.59
C THR A 83 2.71 -7.42 1.75
N GLN A 84 3.99 -7.48 2.10
CA GLN A 84 5.02 -6.89 1.26
C GLN A 84 5.07 -7.63 -0.09
N THR A 85 5.31 -6.90 -1.17
CA THR A 85 5.25 -7.39 -2.55
C THR A 85 6.13 -8.62 -2.78
N GLY A 86 7.31 -8.66 -2.16
CA GLY A 86 8.21 -9.81 -2.28
C GLY A 86 7.61 -11.14 -1.79
N TYR A 87 6.55 -11.07 -0.98
CA TYR A 87 5.86 -12.26 -0.48
C TYR A 87 4.53 -12.53 -1.17
N HIS A 88 4.09 -11.69 -2.13
CA HIS A 88 2.79 -11.85 -2.79
C HIS A 88 2.65 -13.23 -3.43
N TYR A 89 3.65 -13.66 -4.21
CA TYR A 89 3.59 -14.97 -4.88
C TYR A 89 3.41 -16.12 -3.87
N ASP A 90 4.21 -16.13 -2.79
CA ASP A 90 4.16 -17.20 -1.80
C ASP A 90 2.83 -17.22 -1.02
N VAL A 91 2.29 -16.05 -0.68
CA VAL A 91 1.00 -15.96 0.01
C VAL A 91 -0.12 -16.37 -0.95
N LEU A 92 -0.09 -15.88 -2.19
CA LEU A 92 -1.09 -16.23 -3.21
C LEU A 92 -1.09 -17.73 -3.50
N ARG A 93 0.10 -18.34 -3.63
CA ARG A 93 0.23 -19.79 -3.87
C ARG A 93 -0.44 -20.62 -2.77
N ARG A 94 -0.43 -20.13 -1.53
CA ARG A 94 -1.09 -20.79 -0.39
C ARG A 94 -2.59 -20.48 -0.35
N ALA A 95 -3.03 -19.28 -0.74
CA ALA A 95 -4.41 -18.82 -0.58
C ALA A 95 -5.31 -19.13 -1.79
N VAL A 96 -4.79 -19.05 -3.02
CA VAL A 96 -5.57 -19.21 -4.26
C VAL A 96 -6.35 -20.53 -4.29
N PRO A 97 -5.78 -21.69 -3.84
CA PRO A 97 -6.56 -22.95 -3.83
C PRO A 97 -7.81 -22.94 -2.96
N PHE A 98 -7.96 -21.97 -2.08
CA PHE A 98 -9.13 -21.86 -1.18
C PHE A 98 -10.12 -20.79 -1.63
N LEU A 99 -9.81 -20.04 -2.69
CA LEU A 99 -10.74 -19.06 -3.23
C LEU A 99 -11.90 -19.74 -3.96
N THR A 100 -13.08 -19.18 -3.83
CA THR A 100 -14.31 -19.74 -4.40
C THR A 100 -14.98 -18.75 -5.36
N PRO A 101 -15.77 -19.25 -6.34
CA PRO A 101 -16.47 -18.37 -7.28
C PRO A 101 -17.25 -17.26 -6.59
N GLY A 102 -17.19 -16.07 -7.16
CA GLY A 102 -17.87 -14.89 -6.64
C GLY A 102 -17.04 -14.06 -5.65
N GLN A 103 -15.94 -14.60 -5.14
CA GLN A 103 -15.05 -13.84 -4.25
C GLN A 103 -14.23 -12.82 -5.05
N ILE A 104 -13.92 -11.71 -4.40
CA ILE A 104 -12.95 -10.73 -4.93
C ILE A 104 -11.64 -10.87 -4.15
N LEU A 105 -10.54 -11.03 -4.88
CA LEU A 105 -9.18 -10.93 -4.31
C LEU A 105 -8.62 -9.55 -4.69
N LEU A 106 -8.52 -8.66 -3.70
CA LEU A 106 -8.01 -7.29 -3.89
C LEU A 106 -6.61 -7.17 -3.26
N MET A 107 -5.62 -6.89 -4.07
CA MET A 107 -4.21 -6.75 -3.67
C MET A 107 -3.88 -5.28 -3.39
N ILE A 108 -3.35 -4.97 -2.20
CA ILE A 108 -3.19 -3.60 -1.69
C ILE A 108 -1.78 -3.37 -1.15
N PRO A 109 -0.90 -2.62 -1.86
CA PRO A 109 -1.01 -2.30 -3.29
C PRO A 109 -0.70 -3.51 -4.16
N GLY A 110 -1.13 -3.47 -5.43
CA GLY A 110 -1.10 -4.65 -6.27
C GLY A 110 0.25 -4.99 -6.90
N TYR A 111 0.92 -4.02 -7.51
CA TYR A 111 2.20 -4.19 -8.25
C TYR A 111 2.12 -5.25 -9.36
N LEU A 112 0.97 -5.34 -10.02
CA LEU A 112 0.67 -6.34 -11.07
C LEU A 112 0.72 -7.80 -10.57
N SER A 113 0.41 -8.01 -9.27
CA SER A 113 0.33 -9.36 -8.70
C SER A 113 -0.85 -10.16 -9.23
N THR A 114 -1.76 -9.53 -9.98
CA THR A 114 -2.76 -10.22 -10.81
C THR A 114 -2.09 -11.27 -11.71
N ALA A 115 -0.89 -10.97 -12.26
CA ALA A 115 -0.16 -11.94 -13.08
C ALA A 115 0.21 -13.19 -12.28
N TYR A 116 0.64 -13.04 -11.03
CA TYR A 116 0.91 -14.19 -10.15
C TYR A 116 -0.37 -14.98 -9.87
N ALA A 117 -1.45 -14.27 -9.52
CA ALA A 117 -2.73 -14.94 -9.21
C ALA A 117 -3.24 -15.74 -10.42
N LEU A 118 -3.18 -15.17 -11.62
CA LEU A 118 -3.59 -15.85 -12.86
C LEU A 118 -2.73 -17.09 -13.13
N GLY A 119 -1.42 -17.00 -12.92
CA GLY A 119 -0.51 -18.14 -13.07
C GLY A 119 -0.77 -19.27 -12.08
N LEU A 120 -1.51 -18.98 -11.00
CA LEU A 120 -1.89 -19.98 -9.99
C LEU A 120 -3.30 -20.56 -10.25
N HIS A 121 -3.97 -20.15 -11.32
CA HIS A 121 -5.24 -20.70 -11.80
C HIS A 121 -6.33 -20.68 -10.71
N PRO A 122 -6.78 -19.49 -10.26
CA PRO A 122 -7.90 -19.43 -9.30
C PRO A 122 -9.17 -20.03 -9.89
N ALA A 123 -10.09 -20.43 -9.02
CA ALA A 123 -11.38 -20.98 -9.47
C ALA A 123 -12.11 -20.00 -10.41
N ASP A 124 -12.79 -20.54 -11.40
CA ASP A 124 -13.60 -19.74 -12.33
C ASP A 124 -14.60 -18.90 -11.55
N GLY A 125 -14.71 -17.63 -11.92
CA GLY A 125 -15.61 -16.70 -11.23
C GLY A 125 -14.99 -15.94 -10.07
N VAL A 126 -13.72 -16.21 -9.71
CA VAL A 126 -12.97 -15.33 -8.81
C VAL A 126 -12.61 -14.05 -9.57
N ILE A 127 -12.88 -12.90 -8.95
CA ILE A 127 -12.54 -11.60 -9.52
C ILE A 127 -11.26 -11.09 -8.87
N LEU A 128 -10.32 -10.64 -9.67
CA LEU A 128 -9.06 -10.07 -9.18
C LEU A 128 -9.14 -8.55 -9.24
N ALA A 129 -8.56 -7.88 -8.25
CA ALA A 129 -8.48 -6.43 -8.26
C ALA A 129 -7.14 -5.98 -7.68
N GLU A 130 -6.66 -4.83 -8.16
CA GLU A 130 -5.43 -4.23 -7.66
C GLU A 130 -5.64 -2.78 -7.29
N ALA A 131 -5.17 -2.42 -6.11
CA ALA A 131 -5.11 -1.03 -5.67
C ALA A 131 -3.80 -0.40 -6.12
N GLU A 132 -3.89 0.86 -6.52
CA GLU A 132 -2.74 1.69 -6.86
C GLU A 132 -1.81 1.88 -5.65
N SER A 133 -2.39 2.02 -4.45
CA SER A 133 -1.65 2.35 -3.23
C SER A 133 -2.39 1.81 -1.99
N ASN A 134 -1.76 1.88 -0.83
CA ASN A 134 -2.44 1.65 0.45
C ASN A 134 -3.56 2.69 0.66
N PHE A 135 -4.66 2.29 1.27
CA PHE A 135 -5.80 3.20 1.54
C PHE A 135 -5.57 4.05 2.80
N ILE A 136 -4.90 3.45 3.78
CA ILE A 136 -4.58 4.07 5.07
C ILE A 136 -3.09 3.85 5.30
N ASP A 137 -2.36 4.93 5.53
CA ASP A 137 -0.95 4.86 5.93
C ASP A 137 -0.85 5.15 7.42
N GLY A 138 0.03 4.40 8.08
CA GLY A 138 0.24 4.52 9.51
C GLY A 138 1.08 3.37 10.03
N ARG A 139 1.17 3.29 11.33
CA ARG A 139 2.07 2.30 11.98
C ARG A 139 1.42 1.72 13.23
N ILE A 140 1.69 0.46 13.48
CA ILE A 140 1.49 -0.16 14.78
C ILE A 140 2.48 0.52 15.73
N CYS A 141 1.98 1.28 16.69
CA CYS A 141 2.81 2.07 17.62
C CYS A 141 3.03 1.34 18.95
N ALA A 142 2.12 0.41 19.30
CA ALA A 142 2.25 -0.50 20.43
C ALA A 142 1.37 -1.73 20.14
N PRO A 143 1.58 -2.86 20.83
CA PRO A 143 0.67 -4.01 20.63
C PRO A 143 -0.79 -3.63 20.89
N GLY A 144 -1.64 -3.85 19.89
CA GLY A 144 -3.06 -3.48 19.93
C GLY A 144 -3.34 -2.01 19.60
N GLU A 145 -2.33 -1.21 19.27
CA GLU A 145 -2.50 0.22 18.98
C GLU A 145 -1.95 0.60 17.62
N PHE A 146 -2.71 1.38 16.87
CA PHE A 146 -2.35 1.80 15.50
C PHE A 146 -2.49 3.32 15.38
N GLN A 147 -1.41 3.97 14.97
CA GLN A 147 -1.40 5.40 14.69
C GLN A 147 -1.63 5.64 13.20
N VAL A 148 -2.73 6.27 12.83
CA VAL A 148 -2.97 6.70 11.46
C VAL A 148 -2.12 7.94 11.19
N GLY A 149 -1.33 7.88 10.16
CA GLY A 149 -0.59 9.04 9.63
C GLY A 149 -1.40 9.77 8.59
N PHE A 150 -2.17 9.00 7.77
CA PHE A 150 -2.82 9.60 6.62
C PHE A 150 -3.83 8.63 6.00
N ARG A 151 -4.93 9.17 5.43
CA ARG A 151 -5.90 8.41 4.64
C ARG A 151 -5.98 9.00 3.23
N ASN A 152 -6.00 8.13 2.23
CA ASN A 152 -6.33 8.55 0.88
C ASN A 152 -7.80 8.97 0.80
N VAL A 153 -8.07 10.08 0.13
CA VAL A 153 -9.45 10.55 -0.12
C VAL A 153 -10.05 9.91 -1.37
N ARG A 154 -9.20 9.31 -2.22
CA ARG A 154 -9.58 8.50 -3.38
C ARG A 154 -8.66 7.30 -3.45
N ASN A 155 -9.22 6.12 -3.69
CA ASN A 155 -8.47 4.86 -3.78
C ASN A 155 -8.65 4.27 -5.18
N PRO A 156 -7.74 4.60 -6.13
CA PRO A 156 -7.85 4.03 -7.48
C PRO A 156 -7.57 2.52 -7.46
N ILE A 157 -8.45 1.76 -8.13
CA ILE A 157 -8.33 0.30 -8.24
C ILE A 157 -8.67 -0.15 -9.66
N GLY A 158 -7.95 -1.17 -10.15
CA GLY A 158 -8.25 -1.87 -11.39
C GLY A 158 -8.90 -3.21 -11.09
N VAL A 159 -9.73 -3.70 -12.02
CA VAL A 159 -10.45 -4.99 -11.88
C VAL A 159 -10.13 -5.88 -13.08
N TYR A 160 -9.93 -7.18 -12.81
CA TYR A 160 -9.69 -8.21 -13.83
C TYR A 160 -10.58 -9.43 -13.58
N PRO A 161 -11.23 -9.99 -14.59
CA PRO A 161 -11.32 -9.44 -15.94
C PRO A 161 -12.17 -8.16 -15.96
N HIS A 162 -11.90 -7.25 -16.90
CA HIS A 162 -12.55 -5.94 -16.90
C HIS A 162 -14.09 -6.02 -17.02
N ASN A 163 -14.60 -7.04 -17.73
CA ASN A 163 -16.04 -7.25 -17.87
C ASN A 163 -16.73 -7.65 -16.55
N ALA A 164 -15.96 -8.03 -15.51
CA ALA A 164 -16.48 -8.29 -14.16
C ALA A 164 -16.63 -7.01 -13.33
N LEU A 165 -16.19 -5.84 -13.85
CA LEU A 165 -16.23 -4.57 -13.11
C LEU A 165 -17.62 -4.24 -12.53
N PRO A 166 -18.75 -4.41 -13.25
CA PRO A 166 -20.04 -4.10 -12.63
C PRO A 166 -20.34 -4.96 -11.39
N ALA A 167 -20.07 -6.27 -11.46
CA ALA A 167 -20.27 -7.17 -10.31
C ALA A 167 -19.29 -6.88 -9.18
N ALA A 168 -18.02 -6.60 -9.51
CA ALA A 168 -17.00 -6.24 -8.52
C ALA A 168 -17.40 -4.96 -7.77
N ARG A 169 -17.91 -3.97 -8.51
CA ARG A 169 -18.31 -2.68 -7.96
C ARG A 169 -19.40 -2.82 -6.90
N GLU A 170 -20.40 -3.68 -7.15
CA GLU A 170 -21.48 -3.93 -6.18
C GLU A 170 -20.94 -4.42 -4.83
N VAL A 171 -19.89 -5.23 -4.84
CA VAL A 171 -19.27 -5.76 -3.62
C VAL A 171 -18.32 -4.72 -3.01
N LEU A 172 -17.43 -4.14 -3.82
CA LEU A 172 -16.40 -3.21 -3.37
C LEU A 172 -16.99 -1.93 -2.76
N ASP A 173 -18.03 -1.37 -3.38
CA ASP A 173 -18.67 -0.15 -2.87
C ASP A 173 -19.27 -0.35 -1.48
N ARG A 174 -19.65 -1.58 -1.11
CA ARG A 174 -20.16 -1.91 0.23
C ARG A 174 -19.09 -1.83 1.32
N LEU A 175 -17.79 -1.82 0.96
CA LEU A 175 -16.71 -1.58 1.93
C LEU A 175 -16.73 -0.15 2.48
N GLY A 176 -17.39 0.78 1.77
CA GLY A 176 -17.44 2.19 2.16
C GLY A 176 -16.12 2.94 1.96
N SER A 177 -15.18 2.35 1.22
CA SER A 177 -13.94 3.04 0.84
C SER A 177 -14.19 3.88 -0.42
N PRO A 178 -13.56 5.07 -0.54
CA PRO A 178 -13.79 5.95 -1.70
C PRO A 178 -13.03 5.45 -2.94
N PHE A 179 -13.54 4.39 -3.58
CA PHE A 179 -12.89 3.79 -4.74
C PHE A 179 -13.10 4.62 -6.00
N VAL A 180 -12.07 4.62 -6.85
CA VAL A 180 -12.11 5.13 -8.22
C VAL A 180 -11.70 3.97 -9.13
N TYR A 181 -12.56 3.63 -10.08
CA TYR A 181 -12.33 2.45 -10.91
C TYR A 181 -11.55 2.83 -12.16
N LEU A 182 -10.38 2.22 -12.31
CA LEU A 182 -9.47 2.41 -13.43
C LEU A 182 -9.83 1.47 -14.59
N LYS A 183 -9.24 1.70 -15.75
CA LYS A 183 -9.49 0.89 -16.95
C LYS A 183 -8.92 -0.53 -16.84
N SER A 184 -7.86 -0.70 -16.04
CA SER A 184 -7.23 -2.02 -15.90
C SER A 184 -6.39 -2.13 -14.63
N VAL A 185 -6.03 -3.36 -14.27
CA VAL A 185 -5.06 -3.63 -13.18
C VAL A 185 -3.65 -3.13 -13.56
N ALA A 186 -3.32 -3.12 -14.85
CA ALA A 186 -2.05 -2.57 -15.32
C ALA A 186 -1.96 -1.06 -15.07
N GLU A 187 -3.07 -0.34 -15.26
CA GLU A 187 -3.15 1.08 -14.93
C GLU A 187 -2.91 1.33 -13.44
N ALA A 188 -3.55 0.53 -12.58
CA ALA A 188 -3.34 0.62 -11.13
C ALA A 188 -1.87 0.38 -10.76
N ALA A 189 -1.25 -0.65 -11.34
CA ALA A 189 0.14 -1.00 -11.06
C ALA A 189 1.11 0.10 -11.53
N LEU A 190 0.88 0.66 -12.72
CA LEU A 190 1.76 1.69 -13.29
C LEU A 190 1.64 3.05 -12.59
N HIS A 191 0.47 3.35 -12.01
CA HIS A 191 0.30 4.57 -11.21
C HIS A 191 0.77 4.41 -9.75
N ASN A 192 1.24 3.22 -9.36
CA ASN A 192 1.73 3.02 -7.99
C ASN A 192 2.90 3.98 -7.71
N PRO A 193 2.79 4.82 -6.67
CA PRO A 193 3.83 5.82 -6.39
C PRO A 193 5.18 5.19 -6.05
N ASN A 194 5.19 3.99 -5.49
CA ASN A 194 6.44 3.34 -5.08
C ASN A 194 7.32 2.98 -6.28
N MET A 195 6.72 2.68 -7.43
CA MET A 195 7.47 2.37 -8.65
C MET A 195 8.35 3.57 -9.07
N ILE A 196 7.84 4.77 -8.93
CA ILE A 196 8.55 5.99 -9.35
C ILE A 196 9.42 6.52 -8.21
N VAL A 197 8.82 6.98 -7.11
CA VAL A 197 9.53 7.74 -6.09
C VAL A 197 10.43 6.87 -5.21
N HIS A 198 9.90 5.74 -4.73
CA HIS A 198 10.69 4.92 -3.79
C HIS A 198 11.82 4.18 -4.50
N THR A 199 11.60 3.69 -5.71
CA THR A 199 12.64 3.00 -6.48
C THR A 199 13.80 3.95 -6.78
N VAL A 200 13.51 5.12 -7.36
CA VAL A 200 14.55 6.10 -7.68
C VAL A 200 15.23 6.61 -6.41
N GLY A 201 14.43 6.97 -5.39
CA GLY A 201 14.97 7.49 -4.12
C GLY A 201 15.88 6.50 -3.42
N ALA A 202 15.48 5.22 -3.36
CA ALA A 202 16.28 4.18 -2.71
C ALA A 202 17.57 3.90 -3.50
N VAL A 203 17.45 3.65 -4.81
CA VAL A 203 18.61 3.29 -5.65
C VAL A 203 19.66 4.42 -5.66
N MET A 204 19.24 5.68 -5.80
CA MET A 204 20.15 6.82 -5.83
C MET A 204 20.79 7.09 -4.47
N SER A 205 20.26 6.51 -3.40
CA SER A 205 20.75 6.74 -2.03
C SER A 205 21.48 5.53 -1.42
N ILE A 206 21.70 4.46 -2.17
CA ILE A 206 22.36 3.24 -1.66
C ILE A 206 23.67 3.56 -0.93
N PRO A 207 24.63 4.34 -1.53
CA PRO A 207 25.88 4.62 -0.82
C PRO A 207 25.66 5.39 0.50
N ARG A 208 24.70 6.29 0.53
CA ARG A 208 24.39 7.06 1.74
C ARG A 208 23.77 6.16 2.83
N ILE A 209 22.84 5.28 2.43
CA ILE A 209 22.18 4.33 3.35
C ILE A 209 23.22 3.40 3.96
N GLU A 210 24.14 2.86 3.14
CA GLU A 210 25.20 1.97 3.61
C GLU A 210 26.18 2.70 4.53
N ALA A 211 26.63 3.89 4.15
CA ALA A 211 27.59 4.69 4.92
C ALA A 211 27.05 5.10 6.30
N THR A 212 25.74 5.24 6.43
CA THR A 212 25.10 5.65 7.69
C THR A 212 24.49 4.47 8.46
N HIS A 213 24.67 3.24 7.97
CA HIS A 213 24.06 2.04 8.56
C HIS A 213 22.54 2.18 8.73
N GLY A 214 21.88 2.85 7.75
CA GLY A 214 20.44 3.04 7.74
C GLY A 214 19.92 4.31 8.44
N ASP A 215 20.79 5.13 8.99
CA ASP A 215 20.40 6.44 9.53
C ASP A 215 20.22 7.43 8.35
N PHE A 216 19.05 7.33 7.72
CA PHE A 216 18.75 8.00 6.45
C PHE A 216 17.24 8.24 6.36
N CYS A 217 16.87 9.41 5.90
CA CYS A 217 15.47 9.75 5.63
C CYS A 217 15.28 10.12 4.15
N MET A 218 14.66 9.21 3.40
CA MET A 218 14.52 9.33 1.96
C MET A 218 13.89 10.65 1.53
N TYR A 219 12.82 11.06 2.20
CA TYR A 219 12.09 12.28 1.81
C TYR A 219 12.86 13.57 2.08
N HIS A 220 13.84 13.52 2.99
CA HIS A 220 14.68 14.69 3.28
C HIS A 220 15.99 14.71 2.49
N GLU A 221 16.51 13.54 2.13
CA GLU A 221 17.89 13.45 1.63
C GLU A 221 17.99 13.01 0.16
N ALA A 222 17.03 12.19 -0.35
CA ALA A 222 17.17 11.58 -1.68
C ALA A 222 16.85 12.52 -2.84
N PHE A 223 15.89 13.45 -2.67
CA PHE A 223 15.27 14.16 -3.79
C PHE A 223 15.98 15.46 -4.15
N THR A 224 17.26 15.32 -4.51
CA THR A 224 18.07 16.40 -5.09
C THR A 224 17.56 16.73 -6.51
N PRO A 225 17.98 17.88 -7.11
CA PRO A 225 17.58 18.18 -8.49
C PRO A 225 17.94 17.07 -9.49
N SER A 226 19.10 16.42 -9.33
CA SER A 226 19.51 15.33 -10.23
C SER A 226 18.61 14.10 -10.07
N THR A 227 18.28 13.73 -8.84
CA THR A 227 17.37 12.61 -8.56
C THR A 227 15.97 12.92 -9.11
N TRP A 228 15.55 14.19 -9.00
CA TRP A 228 14.24 14.61 -9.51
C TRP A 228 14.16 14.50 -11.04
N ASN A 229 15.26 14.85 -11.76
CA ASN A 229 15.31 14.67 -13.21
C ASN A 229 15.16 13.20 -13.62
N LEU A 230 15.77 12.26 -12.86
CA LEU A 230 15.60 10.83 -13.10
C LEU A 230 14.17 10.39 -12.87
N LEU A 231 13.56 10.90 -11.81
CA LEU A 231 12.16 10.62 -11.49
C LEU A 231 11.23 11.07 -12.63
N GLU A 232 11.43 12.28 -13.14
CA GLU A 232 10.65 12.82 -14.26
C GLU A 232 10.85 12.00 -15.55
N ALA A 233 12.09 11.53 -15.80
CA ALA A 233 12.36 10.69 -16.97
C ALA A 233 11.64 9.35 -16.87
N LEU A 234 11.72 8.67 -15.72
CA LEU A 234 11.02 7.41 -15.48
C LEU A 234 9.49 7.59 -15.57
N ASP A 235 8.97 8.68 -15.02
CA ASP A 235 7.55 9.01 -15.10
C ASP A 235 7.10 9.21 -16.55
N GLY A 236 7.93 9.84 -17.37
CA GLY A 236 7.69 9.99 -18.81
C GLY A 236 7.60 8.63 -19.52
N GLU A 237 8.50 7.71 -19.22
CA GLU A 237 8.47 6.35 -19.79
C GLU A 237 7.19 5.62 -19.36
N LYS A 238 6.82 5.73 -18.09
CA LYS A 238 5.56 5.17 -17.56
C LYS A 238 4.35 5.70 -18.35
N MET A 239 4.32 7.01 -18.61
CA MET A 239 3.20 7.62 -19.35
C MET A 239 3.11 7.08 -20.78
N CYS A 240 4.24 6.89 -21.46
CA CYS A 240 4.24 6.28 -22.79
C CYS A 240 3.65 4.87 -22.76
N VAL A 241 3.99 4.07 -21.75
CA VAL A 241 3.44 2.71 -21.60
C VAL A 241 1.91 2.78 -21.36
N LEU A 242 1.46 3.68 -20.48
CA LEU A 242 0.02 3.86 -20.22
C LEU A 242 -0.76 4.22 -21.49
N GLU A 243 -0.22 5.14 -22.30
CA GLU A 243 -0.84 5.52 -23.59
C GLU A 243 -0.96 4.32 -24.54
N HIS A 244 0.10 3.52 -24.64
CA HIS A 244 0.09 2.31 -25.49
C HIS A 244 -0.91 1.26 -25.01
N LEU A 245 -1.17 1.22 -23.71
CA LEU A 245 -2.19 0.33 -23.11
C LEU A 245 -3.61 0.92 -23.19
N GLY A 246 -3.79 2.12 -23.74
CA GLY A 246 -5.09 2.79 -23.77
C GLY A 246 -5.57 3.30 -22.42
N CYS A 247 -4.65 3.41 -21.46
CA CYS A 247 -4.92 3.91 -20.11
C CYS A 247 -4.66 5.41 -20.03
N ASP A 248 -5.06 6.03 -18.93
CA ASP A 248 -4.90 7.48 -18.77
C ASP A 248 -3.47 7.81 -18.29
N PRO A 249 -2.70 8.57 -19.09
CA PRO A 249 -1.31 8.88 -18.74
C PRO A 249 -1.26 10.05 -17.74
N VAL A 250 -1.40 9.75 -16.46
CA VAL A 250 -1.40 10.77 -15.41
C VAL A 250 0.01 10.83 -14.80
N PRO A 251 0.66 12.03 -14.79
CA PRO A 251 1.99 12.18 -14.16
C PRO A 251 1.95 11.85 -12.67
N TYR A 252 3.07 11.36 -12.16
CA TYR A 252 3.21 10.89 -10.77
C TYR A 252 2.67 11.90 -9.74
N VAL A 253 3.09 13.18 -9.88
CA VAL A 253 2.70 14.24 -8.92
C VAL A 253 1.17 14.45 -8.94
N GLU A 254 0.57 14.42 -10.14
CA GLU A 254 -0.88 14.62 -10.29
C GLU A 254 -1.66 13.42 -9.74
N ALA A 255 -1.16 12.19 -9.94
CA ALA A 255 -1.77 11.00 -9.36
C ALA A 255 -1.73 11.07 -7.82
N CYS A 256 -0.62 11.52 -7.22
CA CYS A 256 -0.52 11.72 -5.78
C CYS A 256 -1.53 12.75 -5.27
N LYS A 257 -1.63 13.89 -5.94
CA LYS A 257 -2.60 14.94 -5.59
C LYS A 257 -4.04 14.42 -5.67
N PHE A 258 -4.34 13.67 -6.72
CA PHE A 258 -5.67 13.08 -6.92
C PHE A 258 -6.07 12.17 -5.75
N ARG A 259 -5.15 11.33 -5.28
CA ARG A 259 -5.42 10.44 -4.14
C ARG A 259 -5.59 11.22 -2.83
N ASN A 260 -4.80 12.28 -2.64
CA ASN A 260 -4.58 12.87 -1.31
C ASN A 260 -5.41 14.10 -1.03
N SER A 261 -6.03 14.72 -2.03
CA SER A 261 -6.75 15.99 -1.85
C SER A 261 -8.13 15.99 -2.54
N LEU A 262 -9.12 16.46 -1.82
CA LEU A 262 -10.45 16.73 -2.39
C LEU A 262 -10.50 18.09 -3.09
N ASP A 263 -9.49 18.92 -2.91
CA ASP A 263 -9.43 20.26 -3.52
C ASP A 263 -8.99 20.16 -4.99
N ASP A 264 -9.97 20.03 -5.88
CA ASP A 264 -9.73 19.94 -7.32
C ASP A 264 -9.10 21.22 -7.90
N ALA A 265 -9.18 22.38 -7.20
CA ALA A 265 -8.50 23.61 -7.60
C ALA A 265 -6.98 23.46 -7.50
N ARG A 266 -6.50 22.67 -6.57
CA ARG A 266 -5.06 22.34 -6.45
C ARG A 266 -4.53 21.45 -7.59
N UNK A 267 -5.26 20.75 -7.98
CA UNK A 267 -4.96 19.87 -9.04
C UNK A 267 -4.94 20.64 -10.37
N UNK A 268 -5.68 21.40 -10.47
CA UNK A 268 -5.77 22.26 -11.59
C UNK A 268 -4.65 23.27 -11.67
N UNK A 269 -4.26 23.50 -10.70
CA UNK A 269 -3.12 24.31 -10.61
C UNK A 269 -1.85 23.65 -11.02
N UNK A 270 -1.89 22.71 -10.79
CA UNK A 270 -0.83 21.92 -11.15
C UNK A 270 -0.76 21.70 -12.62
N ARG A 271 -1.80 21.48 -13.18
CA ARG A 271 -1.89 21.40 -14.65
C ARG A 271 -1.37 22.65 -15.34
N ARG A 272 -1.61 23.80 -14.74
CA ARG A 272 -1.18 25.08 -15.30
C ARG A 272 0.31 25.38 -15.08
N HIS A 273 0.94 24.73 -14.10
CA HIS A 273 2.33 25.00 -13.72
C HIS A 273 3.34 23.96 -14.22
N ALA A 274 2.89 22.91 -14.91
CA ALA A 274 3.78 21.92 -15.53
C ALA A 274 4.68 22.52 -16.64
N GLY A 275 4.39 23.74 -17.05
CA GLY A 275 5.21 24.48 -18.03
C GLY A 275 6.14 25.54 -17.47
N ALA A 276 6.12 25.79 -16.16
CA ALA A 276 6.98 26.79 -15.52
C ALA A 276 7.90 26.12 -14.51
N GLY A 277 9.20 26.12 -14.73
CA GLY A 277 10.19 25.45 -13.90
C GLY A 277 10.18 25.92 -12.44
N LYS A 278 9.40 25.20 -11.63
CA LYS A 278 9.46 25.33 -10.17
C LYS A 278 10.72 24.64 -9.64
N ARG A 279 11.34 25.25 -8.67
CA ARG A 279 12.54 24.70 -8.02
C ARG A 279 12.24 23.32 -7.41
N ALA A 280 13.20 22.43 -7.44
CA ALA A 280 13.09 21.07 -6.90
C ALA A 280 12.62 21.03 -5.42
N ALA A 281 12.98 22.07 -4.66
CA ALA A 281 12.57 22.21 -3.25
C ALA A 281 11.05 22.40 -3.08
N ASP A 282 10.40 23.12 -3.99
CA ASP A 282 8.94 23.33 -3.96
C ASP A 282 8.19 22.04 -4.32
N ARG A 283 8.80 21.21 -5.17
CA ARG A 283 8.24 19.90 -5.57
C ARG A 283 8.34 18.88 -4.43
N ALA A 284 9.49 18.84 -3.76
CA ALA A 284 9.69 17.99 -2.57
C ALA A 284 8.73 18.38 -1.43
N LEU A 285 8.48 19.69 -1.26
CA LEU A 285 7.56 20.19 -0.24
C LEU A 285 6.11 19.78 -0.52
N ALA A 286 5.71 19.74 -1.80
CA ALA A 286 4.37 19.31 -2.19
C ALA A 286 4.13 17.82 -1.91
N LEU A 287 5.18 16.99 -2.01
CA LEU A 287 5.13 15.59 -1.63
C LEU A 287 5.10 15.40 -0.10
N HIS A 288 5.76 16.31 0.64
CA HIS A 288 5.89 16.25 2.10
C HIS A 288 4.56 16.56 2.81
N HIS A 289 3.77 17.49 2.26
CA HIS A 289 2.49 17.86 2.88
C HIS A 289 1.38 16.81 2.68
N GLY A 290 1.60 15.84 1.79
CA GLY A 290 0.68 14.72 1.60
C GLY A 290 0.99 13.49 2.46
N GLY A 291 2.16 13.44 3.11
CA GLY A 291 2.61 12.23 3.78
C GLY A 291 3.08 12.35 5.23
N CYS A 292 3.22 13.57 5.74
CA CYS A 292 3.67 13.79 7.14
C CYS A 292 2.92 14.98 7.74
N ALA A 293 1.80 14.71 8.37
CA ALA A 293 1.26 15.67 9.31
C ALA A 293 2.30 15.83 10.44
N ALA A 294 2.75 17.06 10.67
CA ALA A 294 3.70 17.37 11.72
C ALA A 294 3.07 17.07 13.10
N GLY A 295 3.23 15.84 13.54
CA GLY A 295 2.99 15.50 14.95
C GLY A 295 4.17 16.00 15.77
N THR A 296 3.89 16.80 16.77
CA THR A 296 4.87 17.19 17.79
C THR A 296 5.56 15.94 18.35
N ARG A 297 6.87 15.88 18.24
CA ARG A 297 7.69 14.81 18.84
C ARG A 297 7.49 14.78 20.36
N PRO A 298 7.14 13.64 20.95
CA PRO A 298 7.40 13.49 22.39
C PRO A 298 8.91 13.39 22.56
N ALA A 299 9.46 14.15 23.52
CA ALA A 299 10.86 14.11 23.86
C ALA A 299 11.22 12.70 24.36
N GLY A 300 12.15 12.02 23.69
CA GLY A 300 12.79 10.83 24.23
C GLY A 300 12.89 9.59 23.37
N VAL A 301 12.46 9.60 22.10
CA VAL A 301 12.67 8.43 21.23
C VAL A 301 13.46 8.86 20.00
N ALA A 302 14.74 8.51 20.00
CA ALA A 302 15.58 8.59 18.81
C ALA A 302 15.17 7.43 17.88
N GLY A 303 14.32 7.71 16.91
CA GLY A 303 13.89 6.72 15.93
C GLY A 303 13.34 7.41 14.70
N CYS A 304 13.83 7.02 13.57
CA CYS A 304 13.47 7.52 12.25
C CYS A 304 11.95 7.64 12.04
N GLY A 305 11.54 8.77 11.52
CA GLY A 305 10.17 8.98 11.09
C GLY A 305 9.71 8.00 10.01
N ALA A 306 8.43 7.89 9.86
CA ALA A 306 7.62 6.86 9.22
C ALA A 306 7.90 6.51 7.73
N GLY A 307 9.04 6.87 7.18
CA GLY A 307 9.38 6.54 5.78
C GLY A 307 10.54 5.57 5.57
N CYS A 308 11.25 5.20 6.65
CA CYS A 308 12.53 4.48 6.49
C CYS A 308 12.44 2.95 6.68
N ALA A 309 11.29 2.41 7.08
CA ALA A 309 11.19 0.99 7.40
C ALA A 309 11.31 0.07 6.18
N ASP A 310 10.94 0.54 5.00
CA ASP A 310 10.97 -0.32 3.81
C ASP A 310 12.33 -0.35 3.11
N ALA A 311 13.16 0.69 3.28
CA ALA A 311 14.51 0.71 2.70
C ALA A 311 15.50 -0.18 3.48
N GLY A 312 15.28 -0.41 4.76
CA GLY A 312 16.15 -1.25 5.60
C GLY A 312 16.07 -2.74 5.29
N VAL A 313 14.99 -3.17 4.65
CA VAL A 313 14.77 -4.59 4.33
C VAL A 313 15.65 -5.05 3.15
N LEU A 314 16.03 -4.14 2.27
CA LEU A 314 16.90 -4.48 1.14
C LEU A 314 18.36 -4.76 1.57
N VAL A 315 18.78 -4.28 2.74
CA VAL A 315 20.16 -4.44 3.21
C VAL A 315 20.35 -5.67 4.13
N ALA A 316 19.26 -6.15 4.77
CA ALA A 316 19.35 -7.17 5.80
C ALA A 316 19.45 -8.62 5.28
N ASP A 317 19.26 -8.86 3.97
CA ASP A 317 19.24 -10.23 3.44
C ASP A 317 20.54 -10.65 2.74
N ARG A 318 21.65 -9.99 3.07
CA ARG A 318 22.97 -10.30 2.51
C ARG A 318 23.50 -11.69 2.90
N ASP A 319 22.96 -12.26 3.98
CA ASP A 319 23.42 -13.57 4.47
C ASP A 319 22.73 -14.76 3.77
N ARG A 320 21.73 -14.52 2.95
CA ARG A 320 20.99 -15.60 2.26
C ARG A 320 21.45 -15.88 0.84
N LEU A 321 22.27 -14.99 0.26
CA LEU A 321 22.87 -15.28 -1.05
C LEU A 321 24.22 -15.97 -0.81
N GLY A 322 24.12 -17.27 -0.58
CA GLY A 322 25.29 -18.15 -0.42
C GLY A 322 26.26 -18.02 -1.58
N GLY A 323 27.51 -17.89 -1.22
CA GLY A 323 28.62 -17.57 -2.08
C GLY A 323 28.69 -18.36 -3.38
N ALA A 324 28.47 -17.66 -4.47
CA ALA A 324 29.05 -18.03 -5.75
C ALA A 324 30.21 -17.06 -5.99
N ARG A 325 31.42 -17.56 -5.79
CA ARG A 325 32.63 -16.85 -6.18
C ARG A 325 32.73 -16.87 -7.70
N LEU A 326 32.88 -15.73 -8.32
CA LEU A 326 33.50 -15.66 -9.65
C LEU A 326 35.00 -15.88 -9.53
#